data_2be12b8d76259d79ef558de9e8e1424c
#
_entry.id   2be12b8d76259d79ef558de9e8e1424c
#
_cell.length_a   1.000
_cell.length_b   1.000
_cell.length_c   1.000
_cell.angle_alpha   90.00
_cell.angle_beta   90.00
_cell.angle_gamma   90.00
#
_symmetry.space_group_name_H-M   'P 1'
#
loop_
_entity.id
_entity.type
_entity.pdbx_description
1 polymer ?
#
loop_
_entity_poly.entity_id
_entity_poly.type
_entity_poly.pdbx_seq_one_letter_code
_entity_poly.pdbx_strand_id
1 'polypeptide(L)'
;MRINKEEIFGPVASVIRVKNYEEALATANDTEFGLSAGIATTSLKYATHFKRHSQAGMVMVNLPTAGVDYHVPFGGRKGSSYGPREQGHYAQEFFTTVKTAYTLA
;
A
#
# COMPACT_ATOMS: atom_id res chain seq x y z
N MET A 1 -3.34 -15.23 15.20
CA MET A 1 -3.94 -14.57 16.39
C MET A 1 -4.64 -13.31 15.92
N ARG A 2 -5.67 -12.86 16.64
CA ARG A 2 -6.45 -11.64 16.27
C ARG A 2 -5.57 -10.43 16.05
N ILE A 3 -4.57 -10.21 16.91
CA ILE A 3 -3.61 -9.10 16.80
C ILE A 3 -2.88 -8.99 15.44
N ASN A 4 -2.82 -10.08 14.69
CA ASN A 4 -2.18 -10.07 13.37
C ASN A 4 -3.15 -9.69 12.24
N LYS A 5 -4.43 -9.53 12.55
CA LYS A 5 -5.51 -9.25 11.59
C LYS A 5 -6.26 -7.97 11.90
N GLU A 6 -6.34 -7.62 13.18
CA GLU A 6 -7.08 -6.46 13.68
C GLU A 6 -6.12 -5.31 13.98
N GLU A 7 -6.53 -4.10 13.67
CA GLU A 7 -5.78 -2.90 14.00
C GLU A 7 -5.98 -2.56 15.48
N ILE A 8 -4.90 -2.57 16.26
CA ILE A 8 -4.95 -2.27 17.71
C ILE A 8 -4.94 -0.77 17.99
N PHE A 9 -4.44 0.04 17.07
CA PHE A 9 -4.33 1.49 17.16
C PHE A 9 -3.56 1.97 18.42
N GLY A 10 -2.36 1.41 18.63
CA GLY A 10 -1.50 1.69 19.78
C GLY A 10 -0.04 1.31 19.51
N PRO A 11 0.87 1.48 20.48
CA PRO A 11 2.29 1.16 20.34
C PRO A 11 2.51 -0.36 20.41
N VAL A 12 1.88 -1.08 19.46
CA VAL A 12 1.90 -2.54 19.38
C VAL A 12 2.42 -2.98 18.02
N ALA A 13 3.34 -3.92 18.02
CA ALA A 13 3.82 -4.59 16.82
C ALA A 13 3.82 -6.10 17.03
N SER A 14 3.38 -6.84 16.02
CA SER A 14 3.48 -8.30 16.02
C SER A 14 4.65 -8.77 15.16
N VAL A 15 5.33 -9.79 15.63
CA VAL A 15 6.43 -10.44 14.90
C VAL A 15 6.01 -11.87 14.58
N ILE A 16 6.01 -12.21 13.30
CA ILE A 16 5.63 -13.53 12.80
C ILE A 16 6.86 -14.17 12.15
N ARG A 17 7.26 -15.34 12.66
CA ARG A 17 8.33 -16.11 12.02
C ARG A 17 7.78 -16.87 10.82
N VAL A 18 8.51 -16.83 9.74
CA VAL A 18 8.19 -17.50 8.47
C VAL A 18 9.37 -18.33 8.00
N LYS A 19 9.11 -19.34 7.19
CA LYS A 19 10.13 -20.32 6.74
C LYS A 19 10.89 -19.84 5.51
N ASN A 20 10.24 -19.05 4.67
CA ASN A 20 10.78 -18.61 3.39
C ASN A 20 10.07 -17.32 2.92
N TYR A 21 10.53 -16.80 1.79
CA TYR A 21 9.99 -15.59 1.19
C TYR A 21 8.51 -15.73 0.75
N GLU A 22 8.14 -16.88 0.23
CA GLU A 22 6.77 -17.17 -0.23
C GLU A 22 5.77 -17.10 0.92
N GLU A 23 6.11 -17.68 2.05
CA GLU A 23 5.30 -17.59 3.26
C GLU A 23 5.28 -16.17 3.83
N ALA A 24 6.41 -15.45 3.76
CA ALA A 24 6.46 -14.03 4.16
C ALA A 24 5.50 -13.17 3.35
N LEU A 25 5.51 -13.30 2.03
CA LEU A 25 4.63 -12.55 1.13
C LEU A 25 3.16 -12.93 1.36
N ALA A 26 2.86 -14.22 1.50
CA ALA A 26 1.51 -14.68 1.79
C ALA A 26 0.99 -14.11 3.11
N THR A 27 1.80 -14.15 4.17
CA THR A 27 1.47 -13.59 5.49
C THR A 27 1.28 -12.07 5.44
N ALA A 28 2.15 -11.36 4.72
CA ALA A 28 2.04 -9.92 4.56
C ALA A 28 0.76 -9.50 3.80
N ASN A 29 0.29 -10.34 2.89
CA ASN A 29 -0.94 -10.11 2.13
C ASN A 29 -2.21 -10.61 2.85
N ASP A 30 -2.07 -11.42 3.90
CA ASP A 30 -3.20 -12.03 4.62
C ASP A 30 -3.79 -11.07 5.67
N THR A 31 -4.28 -9.94 5.22
CA THR A 31 -4.96 -8.91 6.02
C THR A 31 -6.02 -8.21 5.17
N GLU A 32 -7.01 -7.62 5.80
CA GLU A 32 -7.99 -6.75 5.13
C GLU A 32 -7.42 -5.35 4.79
N PHE A 33 -6.27 -5.01 5.33
CA PHE A 33 -5.58 -3.74 5.11
C PHE A 33 -4.53 -3.84 4.00
N GLY A 34 -4.15 -2.70 3.45
CA GLY A 34 -3.15 -2.64 2.38
C GLY A 34 -2.66 -1.21 2.12
N LEU A 35 -2.36 -0.43 3.16
CA LEU A 35 -1.83 0.92 2.98
C LEU A 35 -0.40 0.89 2.50
N SER A 36 0.50 0.36 3.30
CA SER A 36 1.92 0.26 2.97
C SER A 36 2.50 -1.10 3.36
N ALA A 37 3.52 -1.53 2.62
CA ALA A 37 4.30 -2.72 2.95
C ALA A 37 5.76 -2.52 2.53
N GLY A 38 6.69 -3.15 3.23
CA GLY A 38 8.11 -3.04 2.94
C GLY A 38 8.82 -4.39 2.97
N ILE A 39 9.91 -4.47 2.22
CA ILE A 39 10.85 -5.59 2.26
C ILE A 39 12.26 -5.08 2.48
N ALA A 40 13.00 -5.70 3.38
CA ALA A 40 14.43 -5.52 3.53
C ALA A 40 15.15 -6.71 2.88
N THR A 41 15.87 -6.47 1.79
CA THR A 41 16.52 -7.54 1.03
C THR A 41 17.67 -7.00 0.16
N THR A 42 18.71 -7.81 -0.04
CA THR A 42 19.76 -7.59 -1.03
C THR A 42 19.47 -8.30 -2.36
N SER A 43 18.43 -9.14 -2.41
CA SER A 43 18.05 -9.88 -3.61
C SER A 43 17.18 -9.03 -4.54
N LEU A 44 17.70 -8.67 -5.70
CA LEU A 44 16.94 -7.97 -6.73
C LEU A 44 15.71 -8.79 -7.22
N LYS A 45 15.83 -10.11 -7.23
CA LYS A 45 14.72 -11.02 -7.55
C LYS A 45 13.56 -10.83 -6.56
N TYR A 46 13.82 -10.89 -5.26
CA TYR A 46 12.78 -10.73 -4.25
C TYR A 46 12.25 -9.29 -4.19
N ALA A 47 13.11 -8.30 -4.33
CA ALA A 47 12.68 -6.90 -4.41
C ALA A 47 11.68 -6.67 -5.56
N THR A 48 12.01 -7.19 -6.75
CA THR A 48 11.15 -7.04 -7.94
C THR A 48 9.85 -7.82 -7.80
N HIS A 49 9.93 -9.05 -7.30
CA HIS A 49 8.75 -9.89 -7.08
C HIS A 49 7.81 -9.27 -6.03
N PHE A 50 8.36 -8.81 -4.91
CA PHE A 50 7.59 -8.18 -3.84
C PHE A 50 6.83 -6.94 -4.32
N LYS A 51 7.49 -6.05 -5.07
CA LYS A 51 6.82 -4.86 -5.64
C LYS A 51 5.60 -5.20 -6.50
N ARG A 52 5.63 -6.32 -7.22
CA ARG A 52 4.54 -6.74 -8.11
C ARG A 52 3.42 -7.46 -7.38
N HIS A 53 3.73 -8.22 -6.34
CA HIS A 53 2.81 -9.17 -5.70
C HIS A 53 2.32 -8.73 -4.32
N SER A 54 2.92 -7.70 -3.72
CA SER A 54 2.38 -7.08 -2.52
C SER A 54 1.02 -6.44 -2.82
N GLN A 55 0.07 -6.70 -1.94
CA GLN A 55 -1.30 -6.15 -2.05
C GLN A 55 -1.46 -4.81 -1.32
N ALA A 56 -0.39 -4.13 -1.04
CA ALA A 56 -0.38 -2.76 -0.54
C ALA A 56 -0.39 -1.72 -1.67
N GLY A 57 -0.89 -0.54 -1.36
CA GLY A 57 -0.90 0.59 -2.30
C GLY A 57 0.46 1.27 -2.44
N MET A 58 1.24 1.26 -1.36
CA MET A 58 2.60 1.81 -1.31
C MET A 58 3.57 0.70 -0.90
N VAL A 59 4.60 0.49 -1.70
CA VAL A 59 5.55 -0.63 -1.50
C VAL A 59 6.97 -0.11 -1.48
N MET A 60 7.67 -0.37 -0.39
CA MET A 60 9.04 0.08 -0.14
C MET A 60 10.02 -1.11 -0.18
N VAL A 61 11.20 -0.87 -0.71
CA VAL A 61 12.31 -1.82 -0.67
C VAL A 61 13.50 -1.14 0.01
N ASN A 62 13.92 -1.68 1.14
CA ASN A 62 15.02 -1.15 1.96
C ASN A 62 14.81 0.30 2.43
N LEU A 63 13.55 0.71 2.53
CA LEU A 63 13.13 2.03 3.01
C LEU A 63 12.07 1.86 4.10
N PRO A 64 11.94 2.84 5.02
CA PRO A 64 10.82 2.87 5.96
C PRO A 64 9.47 2.87 5.24
N THR A 65 8.48 2.28 5.85
CA THR A 65 7.09 2.25 5.33
C THR A 65 6.30 3.52 5.67
N ALA A 66 6.90 4.44 6.39
CA ALA A 66 6.36 5.76 6.72
C ALA A 66 7.09 6.85 5.95
N GLY A 67 6.43 7.98 5.73
CA GLY A 67 7.02 9.13 5.03
C GLY A 67 6.95 8.95 3.51
N VAL A 68 5.84 9.41 2.93
CA VAL A 68 5.64 9.43 1.48
C VAL A 68 5.75 10.87 0.98
N ASP A 69 6.51 11.08 -0.09
CA ASP A 69 6.69 12.39 -0.69
C ASP A 69 5.37 12.95 -1.23
N TYR A 70 5.14 14.24 -1.06
CA TYR A 70 3.89 14.92 -1.44
C TYR A 70 3.58 14.88 -2.95
N HIS A 71 4.59 14.68 -3.79
CA HIS A 71 4.46 14.68 -5.25
C HIS A 71 4.18 13.30 -5.86
N VAL A 72 4.15 12.25 -5.04
CA VAL A 72 3.82 10.90 -5.50
C VAL A 72 2.40 10.50 -5.07
N PRO A 73 1.73 9.61 -5.81
CA PRO A 73 0.40 9.16 -5.45
C PRO A 73 0.39 8.46 -4.09
N PHE A 74 -0.48 8.91 -3.19
CA PHE A 74 -0.68 8.32 -1.87
C PHE A 74 -2.00 7.55 -1.83
N GLY A 75 -1.99 6.38 -1.26
CA GLY A 75 -3.20 5.60 -0.99
C GLY A 75 -2.95 4.11 -0.90
N GLY A 76 -3.89 3.42 -0.28
CA GLY A 76 -3.87 2.00 -0.03
C GLY A 76 -4.63 1.17 -1.07
N ARG A 77 -4.78 -0.09 -0.71
CA ARG A 77 -5.68 -1.06 -1.34
C ARG A 77 -6.56 -1.69 -0.25
N LYS A 78 -7.47 -2.55 -0.65
CA LYS A 78 -8.38 -3.24 0.26
C LYS A 78 -9.14 -2.24 1.15
N GLY A 79 -9.29 -2.51 2.43
CA GLY A 79 -9.95 -1.64 3.40
C GLY A 79 -9.18 -0.38 3.81
N SER A 80 -7.94 -0.20 3.36
CA SER A 80 -7.12 0.96 3.73
C SER A 80 -7.39 2.22 2.92
N SER A 81 -8.13 2.16 1.84
CA SER A 81 -8.46 3.34 1.02
C SER A 81 -9.79 3.18 0.32
N TYR A 82 -10.46 4.30 0.14
CA TYR A 82 -11.67 4.45 -0.64
C TYR A 82 -11.46 5.52 -1.71
N GLY A 83 -11.81 5.18 -2.96
CA GLY A 83 -11.71 6.10 -4.08
C GLY A 83 -10.32 6.22 -4.71
N PRO A 84 -10.07 7.31 -5.46
CA PRO A 84 -8.82 7.54 -6.17
C PRO A 84 -7.65 7.84 -5.21
N ARG A 85 -6.44 7.81 -5.77
CA ARG A 85 -5.24 8.21 -5.04
C ARG A 85 -5.28 9.69 -4.68
N GLU A 86 -4.62 10.03 -3.59
CA GLU A 86 -4.35 11.40 -3.18
C GLU A 86 -2.94 11.81 -3.63
N GLN A 87 -2.61 13.08 -3.54
CA GLN A 87 -1.30 13.66 -3.84
C GLN A 87 -0.84 13.52 -5.30
N GLY A 88 0.21 14.23 -5.66
CA GLY A 88 0.73 14.25 -7.02
C GLY A 88 -0.35 14.61 -8.05
N HIS A 89 -0.30 14.01 -9.21
CA HIS A 89 -1.30 14.21 -10.26
C HIS A 89 -2.72 13.76 -9.89
N TYR A 90 -2.84 12.81 -8.98
CA TYR A 90 -4.12 12.28 -8.53
C TYR A 90 -4.88 13.25 -7.60
N ALA A 91 -4.21 14.25 -7.05
CA ALA A 91 -4.87 15.29 -6.26
C ALA A 91 -5.95 16.01 -7.10
N GLN A 92 -5.74 16.18 -8.39
CA GLN A 92 -6.74 16.77 -9.28
C GLN A 92 -8.02 15.91 -9.35
N GLU A 93 -7.89 14.62 -9.53
CA GLU A 93 -9.03 13.69 -9.54
C GLU A 93 -9.73 13.62 -8.19
N PHE A 94 -8.96 13.66 -7.11
CA PHE A 94 -9.49 13.59 -5.75
C PHE A 94 -10.34 14.83 -5.39
N PHE A 95 -9.89 16.03 -5.77
CA PHE A 95 -10.54 17.30 -5.39
C PHE A 95 -11.50 17.86 -6.44
N THR A 96 -11.72 17.19 -7.57
CA THR A 96 -12.57 17.67 -8.65
C THR A 96 -13.56 16.60 -9.12
N THR A 97 -14.56 17.06 -9.86
CA THR A 97 -15.48 16.17 -10.57
C THR A 97 -15.46 16.48 -12.06
N VAL A 98 -15.62 15.45 -12.88
CA VAL A 98 -15.71 15.59 -14.33
C VAL A 98 -17.13 16.01 -14.71
N LYS A 99 -17.25 17.07 -15.53
CA LYS A 99 -18.50 17.46 -16.20
C LYS A 99 -18.27 17.48 -17.69
N THR A 100 -19.11 16.77 -18.44
CA THR A 100 -19.13 16.86 -19.90
C THR A 100 -20.29 17.78 -20.33
N ALA A 101 -19.97 18.72 -21.22
CA ALA A 101 -20.96 19.65 -21.77
C ALA A 101 -20.88 19.66 -23.31
N TYR A 102 -22.02 19.66 -23.97
CA TYR A 102 -22.14 19.82 -25.40
C TYR A 102 -22.90 21.13 -25.67
N THR A 103 -22.44 21.90 -26.67
CA THR A 103 -23.12 23.11 -27.12
C THR A 103 -23.26 23.06 -28.63
N LEU A 104 -24.46 23.24 -29.11
CA LEU A 104 -24.75 23.48 -30.52
C LEU A 104 -24.97 24.99 -30.69
N ALA A 105 -24.21 25.64 -31.60
CA ALA A 105 -24.37 27.07 -31.97
C ALA A 105 -25.33 27.21 -33.12
#